data_3eb29f3f33317edc36d438c511adee76
#
_entry.id   3eb29f3f33317edc36d438c511adee76
#
_cell.length_a   1.000
_cell.length_b   1.000
_cell.length_c   1.000
_cell.angle_alpha   90.00
_cell.angle_beta   90.00
_cell.angle_gamma   90.00
#
_symmetry.space_group_name_H-M   'P 1'
#
loop_
_entity.id
_entity.type
_entity.pdbx_description
1 polymer ?
#
loop_
_entity_poly.entity_id
_entity_poly.type
_entity_poly.pdbx_seq_one_letter_code
_entity_poly.pdbx_strand_id
1 'polypeptide(L)'
;MWRRSRADPAAEAAWAGFLRFAKALDEGSRALLATVPSARRPGAPLAASVAGFLAGLDAARAELPAWDHPALADAQAATVAALDAAERRARDLPATADGLEFEHRNERVADVLDELEPVQAAERAARALRRQPLRAGGRQTRQGR
;
A
#
# COMPACT_ATOMS: atom_id res chain seq x y z
N MET A 1 26.17 -26.51 15.13
CA MET A 1 25.28 -26.62 13.96
C MET A 1 24.15 -25.62 14.08
N TRP A 2 24.21 -24.55 13.30
CA TRP A 2 23.19 -23.52 13.30
C TRP A 2 21.99 -24.03 12.51
N ARG A 3 20.92 -24.45 13.16
CA ARG A 3 19.65 -24.67 12.49
C ARG A 3 19.12 -23.30 12.08
N ARG A 4 19.20 -23.00 10.79
CA ARG A 4 18.44 -21.87 10.25
C ARG A 4 16.98 -22.14 10.57
N SER A 5 16.38 -21.29 11.39
CA SER A 5 14.96 -21.28 11.62
C SER A 5 14.27 -21.21 10.23
N ARG A 6 13.46 -22.20 9.89
CA ARG A 6 12.73 -22.18 8.62
C ARG A 6 11.74 -21.02 8.70
N ALA A 7 11.83 -20.12 7.72
CA ALA A 7 10.82 -19.10 7.54
C ALA A 7 9.46 -19.77 7.28
N ASP A 8 8.39 -19.19 7.83
CA ASP A 8 7.04 -19.65 7.54
C ASP A 8 6.72 -19.40 6.06
N PRO A 9 6.43 -20.46 5.25
CA PRO A 9 6.11 -20.28 3.84
C PRO A 9 4.92 -19.37 3.59
N ALA A 10 3.91 -19.36 4.49
CA ALA A 10 2.75 -18.48 4.37
C ALA A 10 3.14 -17.01 4.61
N ALA A 11 4.04 -16.76 5.56
CA ALA A 11 4.55 -15.41 5.81
C ALA A 11 5.43 -14.91 4.65
N GLU A 12 6.26 -15.77 4.08
CA GLU A 12 7.07 -15.44 2.90
C GLU A 12 6.18 -15.14 1.67
N ALA A 13 5.14 -15.93 1.45
CA ALA A 13 4.19 -15.70 0.37
C ALA A 13 3.43 -14.38 0.56
N ALA A 14 2.98 -14.08 1.78
CA ALA A 14 2.32 -12.84 2.11
C ALA A 14 3.25 -11.63 1.88
N TRP A 15 4.50 -11.73 2.29
CA TRP A 15 5.49 -10.67 2.03
C TRP A 15 5.71 -10.43 0.54
N ALA A 16 5.88 -11.49 -0.26
CA ALA A 16 6.04 -11.38 -1.71
C ALA A 16 4.81 -10.75 -2.36
N GLY A 17 3.60 -11.11 -1.91
CA GLY A 17 2.34 -10.51 -2.35
C GLY A 17 2.24 -9.04 -1.98
N PHE A 18 2.64 -8.68 -0.76
CA PHE A 18 2.68 -7.29 -0.32
C PHE A 18 3.65 -6.45 -1.16
N LEU A 19 4.80 -6.98 -1.53
CA LEU A 19 5.75 -6.26 -2.39
C LEU A 19 5.18 -5.96 -3.78
N ARG A 20 4.41 -6.87 -4.37
CA ARG A 20 3.72 -6.62 -5.64
C ARG A 20 2.63 -5.55 -5.48
N PHE A 21 1.86 -5.62 -4.40
CA PHE A 21 0.89 -4.59 -4.02
C PHE A 21 1.56 -3.22 -3.90
N ALA A 22 2.63 -3.13 -3.13
CA ALA A 22 3.36 -1.88 -2.91
C ALA A 22 3.95 -1.31 -4.20
N LYS A 23 4.44 -2.16 -5.09
CA LYS A 23 4.95 -1.74 -6.41
C LYS A 23 3.85 -1.09 -7.26
N ALA A 24 2.69 -1.73 -7.34
CA ALA A 24 1.55 -1.20 -8.09
C ALA A 24 1.09 0.16 -7.54
N LEU A 25 1.03 0.27 -6.21
CA LEU A 25 0.66 1.50 -5.53
C LEU A 25 1.67 2.62 -5.74
N ASP A 26 2.97 2.30 -5.71
CA ASP A 26 4.04 3.25 -5.97
C ASP A 26 4.01 3.78 -7.41
N GLU A 27 3.75 2.92 -8.38
CA GLU A 27 3.58 3.32 -9.78
C GLU A 27 2.40 4.30 -9.95
N GLY A 28 1.27 4.03 -9.29
CA GLY A 28 0.13 4.93 -9.28
C GLY A 28 0.43 6.26 -8.61
N SER A 29 1.11 6.24 -7.48
CA SER A 29 1.51 7.45 -6.75
C SER A 29 2.47 8.32 -7.57
N ARG A 30 3.39 7.72 -8.29
CA ARG A 30 4.29 8.43 -9.20
C ARG A 30 3.52 9.06 -10.37
N ALA A 31 2.52 8.38 -10.91
CA ALA A 31 1.68 8.94 -11.96
C ALA A 31 0.94 10.19 -11.46
N LEU A 32 0.42 10.18 -10.23
CA LEU A 32 -0.23 11.34 -9.64
C LEU A 32 0.76 12.49 -9.41
N LEU A 33 1.94 12.20 -8.88
CA LEU A 33 2.98 13.19 -8.65
C LEU A 33 3.51 13.83 -9.94
N ALA A 34 3.35 13.17 -11.09
CA ALA A 34 3.78 13.70 -12.38
C ALA A 34 3.03 14.98 -12.79
N THR A 35 1.86 15.28 -12.20
CA THR A 35 1.17 16.56 -12.41
C THR A 35 1.90 17.73 -11.76
N VAL A 36 2.79 17.45 -10.80
CA VAL A 36 3.58 18.48 -10.11
C VAL A 36 4.81 18.78 -10.95
N PRO A 37 4.95 20.01 -11.50
CA PRO A 37 6.12 20.36 -12.29
C PRO A 37 7.36 20.43 -11.41
N SER A 38 8.50 20.08 -12.00
CA SER A 38 9.82 20.27 -11.41
C SER A 38 10.61 21.30 -12.23
N ALA A 39 11.79 21.71 -11.73
CA ALA A 39 12.68 22.64 -12.46
C ALA A 39 13.09 22.13 -13.84
N ARG A 40 12.98 20.82 -14.10
CA ARG A 40 13.43 20.15 -15.33
C ARG A 40 12.31 19.57 -16.19
N ARG A 41 11.07 19.50 -15.66
CA ARG A 41 9.92 18.87 -16.35
C ARG A 41 8.67 19.67 -16.13
N PRO A 42 7.90 20.00 -17.19
CA PRO A 42 6.56 20.50 -17.01
C PRO A 42 5.70 19.41 -16.36
N GLY A 43 4.70 19.83 -15.59
CA GLY A 43 3.74 18.89 -15.00
C GLY A 43 2.89 18.21 -16.09
N ALA A 44 2.60 16.92 -15.90
CA ALA A 44 1.65 16.20 -16.74
C ALA A 44 0.23 16.76 -16.55
N PRO A 45 -0.67 16.62 -17.55
CA PRO A 45 -2.06 17.00 -17.39
C PRO A 45 -2.70 16.31 -16.18
N LEU A 46 -3.43 17.05 -15.36
CA LEU A 46 -4.02 16.52 -14.13
C LEU A 46 -4.92 15.31 -14.39
N ALA A 47 -5.77 15.36 -15.43
CA ALA A 47 -6.65 14.26 -15.78
C ALA A 47 -5.90 12.96 -16.09
N ALA A 48 -4.79 13.05 -16.82
CA ALA A 48 -3.94 11.89 -17.12
C ALA A 48 -3.25 11.34 -15.87
N SER A 49 -2.79 12.21 -14.98
CA SER A 49 -2.16 11.84 -13.71
C SER A 49 -3.14 11.16 -12.77
N VAL A 50 -4.37 11.66 -12.68
CA VAL A 50 -5.45 11.03 -11.90
C VAL A 50 -5.80 9.66 -12.48
N ALA A 51 -5.94 9.54 -13.79
CA ALA A 51 -6.23 8.26 -14.45
C ALA A 51 -5.13 7.23 -14.17
N GLY A 52 -3.86 7.63 -14.23
CA GLY A 52 -2.73 6.77 -13.90
C GLY A 52 -2.72 6.34 -12.43
N PHE A 53 -3.06 7.24 -11.52
CA PHE A 53 -3.21 6.91 -10.10
C PHE A 53 -4.34 5.90 -9.86
N LEU A 54 -5.51 6.12 -10.43
CA LEU A 54 -6.64 5.20 -10.31
C LEU A 54 -6.33 3.81 -10.87
N ALA A 55 -5.62 3.74 -11.99
CA ALA A 55 -5.14 2.48 -12.55
C ALA A 55 -4.16 1.76 -11.59
N GLY A 56 -3.28 2.51 -10.94
CA GLY A 56 -2.40 1.99 -9.90
C GLY A 56 -3.14 1.46 -8.68
N LEU A 57 -4.20 2.14 -8.24
CA LEU A 57 -5.08 1.65 -7.15
C LEU A 57 -5.76 0.34 -7.55
N ASP A 58 -6.28 0.23 -8.77
CA ASP A 58 -6.92 -1.00 -9.25
C ASP A 58 -5.93 -2.16 -9.31
N ALA A 59 -4.73 -1.92 -9.82
CA ALA A 59 -3.67 -2.92 -9.86
C ALA A 59 -3.24 -3.35 -8.43
N ALA A 60 -3.16 -2.41 -7.49
CA ALA A 60 -2.87 -2.72 -6.09
C ALA A 60 -4.00 -3.55 -5.44
N ARG A 61 -5.26 -3.21 -5.69
CA ARG A 61 -6.40 -3.99 -5.20
C ARG A 61 -6.38 -5.43 -5.70
N ALA A 62 -5.96 -5.65 -6.94
CA ALA A 62 -5.83 -6.99 -7.50
C ALA A 62 -4.81 -7.86 -6.76
N GLU A 63 -3.84 -7.25 -6.10
CA GLU A 63 -2.82 -7.95 -5.30
C GLU A 63 -3.21 -8.15 -3.83
N LEU A 64 -4.31 -7.58 -3.35
CA LEU A 64 -4.75 -7.75 -1.95
C LEU A 64 -4.85 -9.22 -1.53
N PRO A 65 -5.45 -10.14 -2.32
CA PRO A 65 -5.53 -11.55 -1.95
C PRO A 65 -4.17 -12.23 -1.79
N ALA A 66 -3.13 -11.71 -2.44
CA ALA A 66 -1.79 -12.30 -2.41
C ALA A 66 -1.09 -12.14 -1.05
N TRP A 67 -1.54 -11.22 -0.21
CA TRP A 67 -1.05 -11.04 1.17
C TRP A 67 -2.16 -11.16 2.21
N ASP A 68 -3.17 -11.95 1.89
CA ASP A 68 -4.23 -12.33 2.83
C ASP A 68 -3.70 -13.38 3.81
N HIS A 69 -3.28 -12.90 4.97
CA HIS A 69 -2.78 -13.71 6.08
C HIS A 69 -3.52 -13.33 7.35
N PRO A 70 -3.93 -14.31 8.19
CA PRO A 70 -4.70 -14.01 9.40
C PRO A 70 -4.05 -12.98 10.32
N ALA A 71 -2.74 -13.00 10.43
CA ALA A 71 -2.00 -12.02 11.25
C ALA A 71 -1.99 -10.60 10.65
N LEU A 72 -2.37 -10.44 9.38
CA LEU A 72 -2.40 -9.17 8.66
C LEU A 72 -3.85 -8.67 8.43
N ALA A 73 -4.85 -9.33 8.97
CA ALA A 73 -6.26 -9.01 8.71
C ALA A 73 -6.61 -7.56 9.03
N ASP A 74 -6.20 -7.05 10.19
CA ASP A 74 -6.46 -5.67 10.59
C ASP A 74 -5.72 -4.67 9.71
N ALA A 75 -4.45 -4.95 9.41
CA ALA A 75 -3.65 -4.12 8.53
C ALA A 75 -4.23 -4.07 7.11
N GLN A 76 -4.73 -5.20 6.61
CA GLN A 76 -5.35 -5.28 5.30
C GLN A 76 -6.67 -4.51 5.25
N ALA A 77 -7.51 -4.63 6.29
CA ALA A 77 -8.75 -3.86 6.38
C ALA A 77 -8.49 -2.35 6.40
N ALA A 78 -7.51 -1.90 7.17
CA ALA A 78 -7.09 -0.50 7.20
C ALA A 78 -6.54 -0.02 5.84
N THR A 79 -5.82 -0.90 5.15
CA THR A 79 -5.30 -0.62 3.80
C THR A 79 -6.44 -0.47 2.78
N VAL A 80 -7.44 -1.35 2.79
CA VAL A 80 -8.61 -1.24 1.92
C VAL A 80 -9.33 0.10 2.14
N ALA A 81 -9.56 0.47 3.39
CA ALA A 81 -10.17 1.76 3.72
C ALA A 81 -9.33 2.95 3.22
N ALA A 82 -8.00 2.85 3.31
CA ALA A 82 -7.09 3.88 2.81
C ALA A 82 -7.14 4.01 1.28
N LEU A 83 -7.17 2.89 0.56
CA LEU A 83 -7.31 2.89 -0.90
C LEU A 83 -8.63 3.54 -1.34
N ASP A 84 -9.73 3.23 -0.65
CA ASP A 84 -11.05 3.81 -0.95
C ASP A 84 -11.07 5.32 -0.67
N ALA A 85 -10.47 5.77 0.41
CA ALA A 85 -10.36 7.19 0.74
C ALA A 85 -9.49 7.94 -0.29
N ALA A 86 -8.37 7.37 -0.68
CA ALA A 86 -7.50 7.95 -1.71
C ALA A 86 -8.20 8.03 -3.07
N GLU A 87 -8.96 6.99 -3.45
CA GLU A 87 -9.75 7.01 -4.68
C GLU A 87 -10.77 8.13 -4.69
N ARG A 88 -11.54 8.28 -3.62
CA ARG A 88 -12.54 9.36 -3.53
C ARG A 88 -11.91 10.73 -3.67
N ARG A 89 -10.81 10.99 -2.97
CA ARG A 89 -10.09 12.27 -3.09
C ARG A 89 -9.51 12.49 -4.48
N ALA A 90 -8.95 11.46 -5.09
CA ALA A 90 -8.41 11.56 -6.45
C ALA A 90 -9.48 11.88 -7.48
N ARG A 91 -10.65 11.26 -7.36
CA ARG A 91 -11.78 11.54 -8.27
C ARG A 91 -12.31 12.97 -8.15
N ASP A 92 -12.19 13.58 -6.99
CA ASP A 92 -12.59 14.97 -6.76
C ASP A 92 -11.55 15.99 -7.24
N LEU A 93 -10.30 15.58 -7.47
CA LEU A 93 -9.21 16.47 -7.86
C LEU A 93 -9.52 17.30 -9.11
N PRO A 94 -10.06 16.73 -10.21
CA PRO A 94 -10.33 17.50 -11.42
C PRO A 94 -11.32 18.63 -11.20
N ALA A 95 -12.31 18.44 -10.30
CA ALA A 95 -13.32 19.44 -9.99
C ALA A 95 -12.81 20.52 -9.02
N THR A 96 -11.90 20.16 -8.11
CA THR A 96 -11.38 21.04 -7.05
C THR A 96 -10.06 21.71 -7.40
N ALA A 97 -9.27 21.08 -8.29
CA ALA A 97 -7.93 21.54 -8.64
C ALA A 97 -7.87 22.34 -9.95
N ASP A 98 -8.88 22.23 -10.83
CA ASP A 98 -8.97 23.04 -12.04
C ASP A 98 -9.13 24.51 -11.69
N GLY A 99 -8.17 25.33 -12.12
CA GLY A 99 -8.12 26.76 -11.82
C GLY A 99 -7.46 27.13 -10.49
N LEU A 100 -7.00 26.17 -9.71
CA LEU A 100 -6.19 26.46 -8.52
C LEU A 100 -4.76 26.82 -8.92
N GLU A 101 -4.16 27.74 -8.17
CA GLU A 101 -2.76 28.05 -8.27
C GLU A 101 -1.91 26.81 -7.96
N PHE A 102 -0.71 26.77 -8.50
CA PHE A 102 0.25 25.66 -8.39
C PHE A 102 0.41 25.10 -6.95
N GLU A 103 0.54 25.98 -5.96
CA GLU A 103 0.72 25.59 -4.55
C GLU A 103 -0.49 24.83 -4.00
N HIS A 104 -1.71 25.30 -4.29
CA HIS A 104 -2.94 24.63 -3.87
C HIS A 104 -3.12 23.26 -4.57
N ARG A 105 -2.69 23.15 -5.82
CA ARG A 105 -2.70 21.86 -6.53
C ARG A 105 -1.80 20.87 -5.85
N ASN A 106 -0.59 21.26 -5.45
CA ASN A 106 0.34 20.41 -4.74
C ASN A 106 -0.19 19.94 -3.40
N GLU A 107 -0.83 20.84 -2.64
CA GLU A 107 -1.47 20.50 -1.37
C GLU A 107 -2.59 19.46 -1.57
N ARG A 108 -3.40 19.59 -2.60
CA ARG A 108 -4.47 18.65 -2.92
C ARG A 108 -3.95 17.28 -3.33
N VAL A 109 -2.89 17.23 -4.11
CA VAL A 109 -2.19 15.98 -4.45
C VAL A 109 -1.60 15.33 -3.20
N ALA A 110 -0.97 16.12 -2.35
CA ALA A 110 -0.44 15.62 -1.07
C ALA A 110 -1.55 15.04 -0.19
N ASP A 111 -2.70 15.69 -0.10
CA ASP A 111 -3.86 15.20 0.66
C ASP A 111 -4.33 13.82 0.18
N VAL A 112 -4.31 13.57 -1.14
CA VAL A 112 -4.63 12.24 -1.70
C VAL A 112 -3.62 11.19 -1.23
N LEU A 113 -2.34 11.51 -1.34
CA LEU A 113 -1.27 10.58 -0.97
C LEU A 113 -1.21 10.33 0.53
N ASP A 114 -1.55 11.31 1.35
CA ASP A 114 -1.61 11.18 2.81
C ASP A 114 -2.67 10.16 3.27
N GLU A 115 -3.72 9.94 2.47
CA GLU A 115 -4.70 8.88 2.75
C GLU A 115 -4.07 7.47 2.70
N LEU A 116 -2.93 7.32 2.05
CA LEU A 116 -2.21 6.05 1.93
C LEU A 116 -1.26 5.76 3.12
N GLU A 117 -1.20 6.63 4.12
CA GLU A 117 -0.34 6.43 5.29
C GLU A 117 -0.53 5.07 5.97
N PRO A 118 -1.76 4.52 6.13
CA PRO A 118 -1.96 3.19 6.72
C PRO A 118 -1.21 2.06 6.02
N VAL A 119 -0.84 2.23 4.75
CA VAL A 119 -0.05 1.25 4.00
C VAL A 119 1.34 1.05 4.62
N GLN A 120 1.92 2.09 5.21
CA GLN A 120 3.21 1.99 5.90
C GLN A 120 3.13 1.07 7.13
N ALA A 121 2.03 1.13 7.87
CA ALA A 121 1.78 0.23 8.98
C ALA A 121 1.61 -1.22 8.51
N ALA A 122 0.93 -1.43 7.38
CA ALA A 122 0.79 -2.74 6.76
C ALA A 122 2.15 -3.31 6.31
N GLU A 123 3.02 -2.48 5.75
CA GLU A 123 4.38 -2.88 5.39
C GLU A 123 5.16 -3.35 6.61
N ARG A 124 5.12 -2.58 7.69
CA ARG A 124 5.81 -2.96 8.94
C ARG A 124 5.27 -4.28 9.49
N ALA A 125 3.95 -4.48 9.47
CA ALA A 125 3.32 -5.71 9.94
C ALA A 125 3.72 -6.92 9.09
N ALA A 126 3.71 -6.80 7.78
CA ALA A 126 4.10 -7.86 6.85
C ALA A 126 5.61 -8.21 6.99
N ARG A 127 6.44 -7.20 7.17
CA ARG A 127 7.87 -7.38 7.40
C ARG A 127 8.16 -8.06 8.74
N ALA A 128 7.45 -7.68 9.79
CA ALA A 128 7.57 -8.29 11.10
C ALA A 128 7.11 -9.75 11.08
N LEU A 129 6.03 -10.05 10.37
CA LEU A 129 5.54 -11.42 10.20
C LEU A 129 6.57 -12.32 9.52
N ARG A 130 7.21 -11.83 8.47
CA ARG A 130 8.26 -12.56 7.76
C ARG A 130 9.45 -12.91 8.65
N ARG A 131 9.77 -12.05 9.60
CA ARG A 131 10.91 -12.24 10.51
C ARG A 131 10.61 -13.14 11.68
N GLN A 132 9.35 -13.46 11.94
CA GLN A 132 9.00 -14.37 13.01
C GLN A 132 9.45 -15.79 12.67
N PRO A 133 10.19 -16.49 13.57
CA PRO A 133 10.49 -17.89 13.37
C PRO A 133 9.19 -18.68 13.42
N LEU A 134 9.06 -19.72 12.56
CA LEU A 134 8.04 -20.74 12.76
C LEU A 134 8.13 -21.22 14.22
N ARG A 135 7.08 -20.92 14.97
CA ARG A 135 6.91 -21.59 16.26
C ARG A 135 6.70 -23.06 15.95
N ALA A 136 7.70 -23.88 16.29
CA ALA A 136 7.51 -25.31 16.34
C ALA A 136 6.20 -25.58 17.07
N GLY A 137 5.25 -26.28 16.40
CA GLY A 137 3.88 -26.44 16.84
C GLY A 137 3.82 -26.65 18.34
N GLY A 138 2.98 -25.85 19.02
CA GLY A 138 2.97 -25.80 20.45
C GLY A 138 2.95 -27.20 21.01
N ARG A 139 3.91 -27.53 21.85
CA ARG A 139 3.72 -28.63 22.76
C ARG A 139 2.46 -28.28 23.56
N GLN A 140 1.34 -28.90 23.18
CA GLN A 140 0.28 -29.08 24.13
C GLN A 140 0.93 -29.82 25.31
N THR A 141 1.31 -29.10 26.30
CA THR A 141 1.51 -29.69 27.62
C THR A 141 0.14 -30.27 27.99
N ARG A 142 -0.07 -31.54 27.70
CA ARG A 142 -1.05 -32.30 28.43
C ARG A 142 -0.64 -32.20 29.89
N GLN A 143 -1.16 -31.23 30.57
CA GLN A 143 -1.27 -31.36 32.01
C GLN A 143 -2.24 -32.53 32.24
N GLY A 144 -1.67 -33.70 32.38
CA GLY A 144 -2.36 -34.82 32.95
C GLY A 144 -2.78 -34.45 34.36
N ARG A 145 -4.11 -34.54 34.58
CA ARG A 145 -4.85 -34.41 35.81
C ARG A 145 -5.21 -33.01 36.26
#